data_b00e92503da2c9ab5b64c8bb704b2da9
#
_entry.id   b00e92503da2c9ab5b64c8bb704b2da9
#
_cell.length_a   1.000
_cell.length_b   1.000
_cell.length_c   1.000
_cell.angle_alpha   90.00
_cell.angle_beta   90.00
_cell.angle_gamma   90.00
#
_symmetry.space_group_name_H-M   'P 1'
#
loop_
_entity.id
_entity.type
_entity.pdbx_description
1 polymer ?
#
loop_
_entity_poly.entity_id
_entity_poly.type
_entity_poly.pdbx_seq_one_letter_code
_entity_poly.pdbx_strand_id
1 'polypeptide(L)'
;MGNHLTEMAPTAPSFLPHFQALHIVVIGLDSAGKTSLLYRLKFKEFVQSVPTKGFNTEKIRVPLGGSRGITFQAWDVGGQEKLRPLWRSYTRRTDGLVFVVDAAETERLEEAKVELHRISRASDNQGVPVLVLANKQDQPGALSAAEVEKRLAVRELAAATLTHVQGCSAVDGLGLQPGLERLYEMILKRKKMARAGKKRR
;
A
#
# COMPACT_ATOMS: atom_id res chain seq x y z
N MET A 1 -57.26 -38.11 -6.89
CA MET A 1 -56.83 -36.80 -7.43
C MET A 1 -56.03 -36.11 -6.34
N GLY A 2 -54.72 -36.25 -6.37
CA GLY A 2 -53.81 -35.70 -5.40
C GLY A 2 -52.98 -34.60 -6.05
N ASN A 3 -53.14 -33.34 -5.63
CA ASN A 3 -52.28 -32.24 -6.01
C ASN A 3 -51.02 -32.30 -5.15
N HIS A 4 -49.89 -32.65 -5.74
CA HIS A 4 -48.58 -32.40 -5.19
C HIS A 4 -48.16 -30.96 -5.52
N LEU A 5 -48.30 -30.09 -4.52
CA LEU A 5 -47.62 -28.78 -4.53
C LEU A 5 -46.18 -29.05 -4.11
N THR A 6 -45.28 -28.95 -5.07
CA THR A 6 -43.84 -28.91 -4.84
C THR A 6 -43.52 -27.54 -4.27
N GLU A 7 -43.29 -27.44 -2.97
CA GLU A 7 -42.70 -26.27 -2.33
C GLU A 7 -41.29 -26.06 -2.87
N MET A 8 -41.14 -25.03 -3.69
CA MET A 8 -39.81 -24.52 -4.05
C MET A 8 -39.24 -23.80 -2.82
N ALA A 9 -38.23 -24.41 -2.18
CA ALA A 9 -37.45 -23.78 -1.16
C ALA A 9 -36.85 -22.46 -1.70
N PRO A 10 -36.89 -21.37 -0.92
CA PRO A 10 -36.28 -20.11 -1.35
C PRO A 10 -34.77 -20.32 -1.44
N THR A 11 -34.23 -20.18 -2.65
CA THR A 11 -32.78 -20.13 -2.86
C THR A 11 -32.22 -18.97 -2.05
N ALA A 12 -31.40 -19.28 -1.07
CA ALA A 12 -30.67 -18.29 -0.28
C ALA A 12 -29.91 -17.35 -1.25
N PRO A 13 -29.97 -16.04 -1.02
CA PRO A 13 -29.22 -15.10 -1.84
C PRO A 13 -27.72 -15.45 -1.72
N SER A 14 -27.13 -15.84 -2.84
CA SER A 14 -25.69 -16.02 -2.92
C SER A 14 -25.04 -14.67 -2.63
N PHE A 15 -24.57 -14.49 -1.39
CA PHE A 15 -23.68 -13.40 -1.03
C PHE A 15 -22.39 -13.58 -1.82
N LEU A 16 -22.37 -13.10 -3.04
CA LEU A 16 -21.11 -12.83 -3.73
C LEU A 16 -20.42 -11.74 -2.90
N PRO A 17 -19.26 -12.01 -2.32
CA PRO A 17 -18.55 -10.96 -1.63
C PRO A 17 -18.27 -9.86 -2.66
N HIS A 18 -18.83 -8.69 -2.47
CA HIS A 18 -18.44 -7.49 -3.19
C HIS A 18 -16.94 -7.34 -2.95
N PHE A 19 -16.14 -7.60 -3.99
CA PHE A 19 -14.71 -7.36 -3.97
C PHE A 19 -14.50 -5.84 -3.96
N GLN A 20 -14.64 -5.27 -2.76
CA GLN A 20 -14.38 -3.87 -2.53
C GLN A 20 -12.88 -3.66 -2.71
N ALA A 21 -12.51 -2.77 -3.63
CA ALA A 21 -11.13 -2.38 -3.81
C ALA A 21 -10.57 -1.86 -2.48
N LEU A 22 -9.36 -2.29 -2.12
CA LEU A 22 -8.68 -1.80 -0.93
C LEU A 22 -8.12 -0.40 -1.21
N HIS A 23 -8.43 0.53 -0.34
CA HIS A 23 -7.93 1.89 -0.42
C HIS A 23 -6.51 1.97 0.15
N ILE A 24 -5.54 2.34 -0.69
CA ILE A 24 -4.15 2.57 -0.28
C ILE A 24 -3.71 3.97 -0.70
N VAL A 25 -2.82 4.56 0.09
CA VAL A 25 -2.21 5.85 -0.22
C VAL A 25 -0.72 5.65 -0.43
N VAL A 26 -0.23 6.17 -1.56
CA VAL A 26 1.18 6.09 -1.96
C VAL A 26 1.81 7.46 -1.75
N ILE A 27 2.72 7.54 -0.82
CA ILE A 27 3.44 8.74 -0.40
C ILE A 27 4.96 8.49 -0.36
N GLY A 28 5.71 9.52 -0.18
CA GLY A 28 7.18 9.52 -0.17
C GLY A 28 7.70 10.82 -0.76
N LEU A 29 8.97 11.09 -0.62
CA LEU A 29 9.58 12.31 -1.12
C LEU A 29 9.38 12.46 -2.64
N ASP A 30 9.54 13.65 -3.16
CA ASP A 30 9.61 13.88 -4.60
C ASP A 30 10.76 13.06 -5.23
N SER A 31 10.58 12.72 -6.49
CA SER A 31 11.54 11.90 -7.26
C SER A 31 11.77 10.45 -6.76
N ALA A 32 11.09 10.00 -5.70
CA ALA A 32 11.18 8.61 -5.22
C ALA A 32 10.61 7.56 -6.20
N GLY A 33 9.89 7.98 -7.24
CA GLY A 33 9.35 7.10 -8.28
C GLY A 33 7.94 6.57 -8.03
N LYS A 34 7.14 7.22 -7.18
CA LYS A 34 5.76 6.82 -6.84
C LYS A 34 4.87 6.61 -8.07
N THR A 35 4.76 7.62 -8.90
CA THR A 35 3.94 7.58 -10.12
C THR A 35 4.44 6.55 -11.12
N SER A 36 5.76 6.47 -11.35
CA SER A 36 6.37 5.49 -12.25
C SER A 36 6.09 4.05 -11.80
N LEU A 37 6.13 3.80 -10.48
CA LEU A 37 5.81 2.53 -9.87
C LEU A 37 4.34 2.14 -10.11
N LEU A 38 3.40 3.06 -9.92
CA LEU A 38 1.98 2.82 -10.18
C LEU A 38 1.71 2.55 -11.66
N TYR A 39 2.35 3.30 -12.55
CA TYR A 39 2.25 3.06 -13.99
C TYR A 39 2.86 1.72 -14.40
N ARG A 40 4.02 1.33 -13.82
CA ARG A 40 4.59 0.01 -14.02
C ARG A 40 3.61 -1.12 -13.62
N LEU A 41 2.94 -0.98 -12.50
CA LEU A 41 1.94 -1.94 -12.05
C LEU A 41 0.71 -1.99 -12.96
N LYS A 42 0.28 -0.85 -13.48
CA LYS A 42 -0.92 -0.71 -14.31
C LYS A 42 -0.69 -1.14 -15.75
N PHE A 43 0.35 -0.63 -16.38
CA PHE A 43 0.62 -0.81 -17.82
C PHE A 43 1.59 -1.96 -18.12
N LYS A 44 2.26 -2.53 -17.08
CA LYS A 44 3.29 -3.58 -17.20
C LYS A 44 4.56 -3.14 -17.93
N GLU A 45 4.70 -1.84 -18.17
CA GLU A 45 5.86 -1.22 -18.79
C GLU A 45 6.31 0.02 -17.99
N PHE A 46 7.58 0.41 -18.16
CA PHE A 46 8.09 1.62 -17.52
C PHE A 46 7.60 2.84 -18.29
N VAL A 47 7.00 3.78 -17.55
CA VAL A 47 6.60 5.08 -18.07
C VAL A 47 7.30 6.17 -17.27
N GLN A 48 8.06 7.00 -17.95
CA GLN A 48 8.67 8.16 -17.31
C GLN A 48 7.57 9.15 -16.89
N SER A 49 7.52 9.47 -15.62
CA SER A 49 6.51 10.37 -15.07
C SER A 49 7.06 11.78 -14.84
N VAL A 50 6.16 12.74 -14.88
CA VAL A 50 6.44 14.12 -14.44
C VAL A 50 6.02 14.26 -12.95
N PRO A 51 6.57 15.26 -12.22
CA PRO A 51 6.18 15.51 -10.83
C PRO A 51 4.66 15.69 -10.67
N THR A 52 4.06 14.94 -9.74
CA THR A 52 2.63 15.01 -9.45
C THR A 52 2.28 16.33 -8.76
N LYS A 53 1.42 17.10 -9.40
CA LYS A 53 0.87 18.36 -8.85
C LYS A 53 -0.45 18.04 -8.12
N GLY A 54 -0.38 17.78 -6.81
CA GLY A 54 -1.53 17.38 -6.03
C GLY A 54 -1.62 15.86 -5.86
N PHE A 55 -2.61 15.22 -6.43
CA PHE A 55 -2.78 13.76 -6.36
C PHE A 55 -3.30 13.17 -7.67
N ASN A 56 -3.13 11.86 -7.82
CA ASN A 56 -3.74 11.07 -8.88
C ASN A 56 -4.30 9.77 -8.29
N THR A 57 -5.25 9.12 -8.96
CA THR A 57 -5.83 7.85 -8.49
C THR A 57 -5.74 6.78 -9.56
N GLU A 58 -5.29 5.59 -9.16
CA GLU A 58 -5.15 4.45 -10.05
C GLU A 58 -5.75 3.18 -9.47
N LYS A 59 -6.46 2.42 -10.31
CA LYS A 59 -6.88 1.05 -9.97
C LYS A 59 -5.78 0.08 -10.40
N ILE A 60 -5.24 -0.65 -9.43
CA ILE A 60 -4.17 -1.62 -9.64
C ILE A 60 -4.68 -3.00 -9.28
N ARG A 61 -4.60 -3.92 -10.23
CA ARG A 61 -4.93 -5.32 -10.00
C ARG A 61 -3.64 -6.11 -9.84
N VAL A 62 -3.50 -6.73 -8.67
CA VAL A 62 -2.37 -7.60 -8.34
C VAL A 62 -2.86 -9.05 -8.38
N PRO A 63 -2.28 -9.91 -9.23
CA PRO A 63 -2.60 -11.32 -9.22
C PRO A 63 -2.14 -11.95 -7.90
N LEU A 64 -2.97 -12.79 -7.31
CA LEU A 64 -2.57 -13.70 -6.22
C LEU A 64 -2.40 -15.10 -6.80
N GLY A 65 -1.42 -15.83 -6.31
CA GLY A 65 -1.27 -17.25 -6.67
C GLY A 65 -2.58 -18.00 -6.44
N GLY A 66 -3.29 -18.37 -7.52
CA GLY A 66 -4.54 -19.17 -7.45
C GLY A 66 -5.69 -18.47 -8.07
N SER A 67 -6.29 -17.92 -8.68
CA SER A 67 -7.47 -17.56 -9.50
C SER A 67 -8.10 -16.16 -9.28
N ARG A 68 -7.91 -15.48 -8.16
CA ARG A 68 -8.52 -14.15 -7.95
C ARG A 68 -7.50 -13.12 -7.45
N GLY A 69 -7.21 -12.11 -8.29
CA GLY A 69 -6.36 -10.99 -7.93
C GLY A 69 -7.03 -10.03 -6.92
N ILE A 70 -6.19 -9.24 -6.25
CA ILE A 70 -6.63 -8.12 -5.39
C ILE A 70 -6.70 -6.87 -6.23
N THR A 71 -7.71 -6.04 -5.97
CA THR A 71 -7.77 -4.70 -6.54
C THR A 71 -7.46 -3.66 -5.46
N PHE A 72 -6.48 -2.82 -5.73
CA PHE A 72 -6.19 -1.63 -4.94
C PHE A 72 -6.68 -0.37 -5.66
N GLN A 73 -7.34 0.51 -4.91
CA GLN A 73 -7.54 1.89 -5.31
C GLN A 73 -6.38 2.68 -4.70
N ALA A 74 -5.38 3.00 -5.51
CA ALA A 74 -4.18 3.69 -5.08
C ALA A 74 -4.32 5.20 -5.30
N TRP A 75 -3.99 5.98 -4.26
CA TRP A 75 -3.90 7.44 -4.30
C TRP A 75 -2.44 7.83 -4.32
N ASP A 76 -1.96 8.30 -5.47
CA ASP A 76 -0.60 8.83 -5.67
C ASP A 76 -0.58 10.29 -5.26
N VAL A 77 0.09 10.61 -4.17
CA VAL A 77 0.14 11.99 -3.64
C VAL A 77 1.52 12.59 -3.86
N GLY A 78 1.56 13.83 -4.32
CA GLY A 78 2.79 14.56 -4.59
C GLY A 78 3.73 14.63 -3.39
N GLY A 79 5.03 14.41 -3.63
CA GLY A 79 6.07 14.35 -2.61
C GLY A 79 6.82 15.66 -2.35
N GLN A 80 6.53 16.71 -3.13
CA GLN A 80 7.14 18.02 -2.92
C GLN A 80 6.83 18.54 -1.52
N GLU A 81 7.80 19.20 -0.89
CA GLU A 81 7.70 19.66 0.50
C GLU A 81 6.41 20.42 0.80
N LYS A 82 6.02 21.33 -0.06
CA LYS A 82 4.78 22.12 0.05
C LYS A 82 3.49 21.30 0.05
N LEU A 83 3.52 20.07 -0.49
CA LEU A 83 2.36 19.17 -0.57
C LEU A 83 2.27 18.18 0.60
N ARG A 84 3.36 17.94 1.33
CA ARG A 84 3.41 16.95 2.42
C ARG A 84 2.45 17.25 3.59
N PRO A 85 2.16 18.51 3.96
CA PRO A 85 1.12 18.78 4.96
C PRO A 85 -0.26 18.20 4.59
N LEU A 86 -0.55 18.04 3.30
CA LEU A 86 -1.80 17.48 2.80
C LEU A 86 -1.88 15.94 2.93
N TRP A 87 -0.76 15.24 3.10
CA TRP A 87 -0.73 13.78 3.19
C TRP A 87 -1.70 13.23 4.24
N ARG A 88 -1.81 13.89 5.40
CA ARG A 88 -2.74 13.49 6.44
C ARG A 88 -4.20 13.45 5.99
N SER A 89 -4.60 14.36 5.10
CA SER A 89 -5.98 14.40 4.58
C SER A 89 -6.27 13.19 3.69
N TYR A 90 -5.29 12.74 2.91
CA TYR A 90 -5.44 11.58 2.01
C TYR A 90 -5.35 10.24 2.75
N THR A 91 -4.61 10.18 3.87
CA THR A 91 -4.42 8.94 4.62
C THR A 91 -5.59 8.60 5.55
N ARG A 92 -6.55 9.48 5.70
CA ARG A 92 -7.76 9.21 6.49
C ARG A 92 -8.51 7.98 5.94
N ARG A 93 -8.81 7.03 6.85
CA ARG A 93 -9.56 5.80 6.54
C ARG A 93 -8.90 4.93 5.46
N THR A 94 -7.60 5.06 5.24
CA THR A 94 -6.88 4.14 4.35
C THR A 94 -6.81 2.74 4.94
N ASP A 95 -6.84 1.73 4.06
CA ASP A 95 -6.59 0.34 4.47
C ASP A 95 -5.09 0.10 4.72
N GLY A 96 -4.21 0.77 3.98
CA GLY A 96 -2.76 0.67 4.09
C GLY A 96 -2.01 1.85 3.52
N LEU A 97 -0.79 2.07 4.01
CA LEU A 97 0.15 3.07 3.53
C LEU A 97 1.27 2.41 2.74
N VAL A 98 1.61 3.00 1.59
CA VAL A 98 2.80 2.66 0.81
C VAL A 98 3.73 3.88 0.84
N PHE A 99 4.88 3.72 1.48
CA PHE A 99 5.90 4.77 1.56
C PHE A 99 7.06 4.42 0.61
N VAL A 100 7.23 5.21 -0.45
CA VAL A 100 8.24 4.97 -1.47
C VAL A 100 9.50 5.79 -1.18
N VAL A 101 10.64 5.12 -1.20
CA VAL A 101 11.95 5.69 -0.90
C VAL A 101 12.88 5.49 -2.09
N ASP A 102 13.62 6.50 -2.45
CA ASP A 102 14.76 6.38 -3.37
C ASP A 102 15.93 5.74 -2.61
N ALA A 103 16.20 4.47 -2.88
CA ALA A 103 17.29 3.75 -2.21
C ALA A 103 18.68 4.13 -2.73
N ALA A 104 18.76 4.83 -3.85
CA ALA A 104 20.03 5.33 -4.39
C ALA A 104 20.39 6.73 -3.89
N GLU A 105 19.42 7.48 -3.36
CA GLU A 105 19.62 8.85 -2.86
C GLU A 105 19.79 8.86 -1.33
N THR A 106 20.96 8.40 -0.88
CA THR A 106 21.23 8.17 0.55
C THR A 106 21.22 9.43 1.41
N GLU A 107 21.49 10.59 0.83
CA GLU A 107 21.51 11.89 1.52
C GLU A 107 20.13 12.33 1.99
N ARG A 108 19.06 11.87 1.33
CA ARG A 108 17.68 12.23 1.69
C ARG A 108 16.98 11.20 2.59
N LEU A 109 17.66 10.16 3.01
CA LEU A 109 17.04 9.13 3.86
C LEU A 109 16.61 9.64 5.23
N GLU A 110 17.36 10.60 5.83
CA GLU A 110 16.93 11.18 7.09
C GLU A 110 15.68 12.05 6.93
N GLU A 111 15.56 12.79 5.83
CA GLU A 111 14.34 13.51 5.46
C GLU A 111 13.16 12.54 5.29
N ALA A 112 13.37 11.43 4.56
CA ALA A 112 12.36 10.38 4.38
C ALA A 112 11.92 9.74 5.71
N LYS A 113 12.87 9.49 6.63
CA LYS A 113 12.60 8.96 7.97
C LYS A 113 11.69 9.88 8.77
N VAL A 114 12.03 11.18 8.83
CA VAL A 114 11.21 12.17 9.54
C VAL A 114 9.78 12.16 9.03
N GLU A 115 9.58 12.17 7.71
CA GLU A 115 8.26 12.18 7.11
C GLU A 115 7.48 10.88 7.34
N LEU A 116 8.14 9.72 7.23
CA LEU A 116 7.55 8.41 7.52
C LEU A 116 7.04 8.35 8.97
N HIS A 117 7.87 8.75 9.91
CA HIS A 117 7.50 8.74 11.34
C HIS A 117 6.39 9.75 11.64
N ARG A 118 6.43 10.93 11.03
CA ARG A 118 5.40 11.96 11.19
C ARG A 118 4.03 11.46 10.75
N ILE A 119 3.92 10.84 9.55
CA ILE A 119 2.64 10.37 9.03
C ILE A 119 2.13 9.13 9.77
N SER A 120 3.03 8.22 10.18
CA SER A 120 2.66 6.99 10.90
C SER A 120 2.17 7.27 12.32
N ARG A 121 2.68 8.32 12.98
CA ARG A 121 2.25 8.74 14.32
C ARG A 121 0.96 9.56 14.33
N ALA A 122 0.48 10.01 13.17
CA ALA A 122 -0.79 10.72 13.10
C ALA A 122 -1.92 9.85 13.66
N SER A 123 -2.80 10.42 14.48
CA SER A 123 -3.89 9.70 15.16
C SER A 123 -4.77 8.89 14.22
N ASP A 124 -5.02 9.44 13.03
CA ASP A 124 -5.86 8.78 12.00
C ASP A 124 -5.18 7.54 11.39
N ASN A 125 -3.86 7.41 11.53
CA ASN A 125 -3.05 6.34 10.93
C ASN A 125 -2.58 5.28 11.94
N GLN A 126 -2.97 5.38 13.20
CA GLN A 126 -2.58 4.39 14.21
C GLN A 126 -3.00 2.98 13.83
N GLY A 127 -2.03 2.06 13.83
CA GLY A 127 -2.23 0.66 13.46
C GLY A 127 -2.52 0.42 11.98
N VAL A 128 -2.46 1.43 11.12
CA VAL A 128 -2.53 1.26 9.66
C VAL A 128 -1.26 0.56 9.19
N PRO A 129 -1.35 -0.58 8.46
CA PRO A 129 -0.18 -1.25 7.92
C PRO A 129 0.64 -0.35 7.00
N VAL A 130 1.97 -0.43 7.12
CA VAL A 130 2.91 0.37 6.33
C VAL A 130 3.82 -0.55 5.52
N LEU A 131 3.74 -0.44 4.20
CA LEU A 131 4.71 -1.00 3.27
C LEU A 131 5.71 0.09 2.88
N VAL A 132 6.99 -0.13 3.15
CA VAL A 132 8.06 0.72 2.63
C VAL A 132 8.63 0.05 1.38
N LEU A 133 8.60 0.76 0.26
CA LEU A 133 9.22 0.33 -0.99
C LEU A 133 10.56 1.02 -1.17
N ALA A 134 11.65 0.29 -0.98
CA ALA A 134 13.01 0.73 -1.28
C ALA A 134 13.24 0.63 -2.79
N ASN A 135 12.85 1.70 -3.51
CA ASN A 135 12.83 1.76 -4.97
C ASN A 135 14.22 2.03 -5.56
N LYS A 136 14.32 1.88 -6.87
CA LYS A 136 15.51 2.09 -7.70
C LYS A 136 16.62 1.06 -7.45
N GLN A 137 16.24 -0.18 -7.12
CA GLN A 137 17.20 -1.29 -6.97
C GLN A 137 17.94 -1.64 -8.26
N ASP A 138 17.49 -1.15 -9.40
CA ASP A 138 18.18 -1.20 -10.70
C ASP A 138 19.42 -0.30 -10.76
N GLN A 139 19.54 0.66 -9.83
CA GLN A 139 20.68 1.59 -9.82
C GLN A 139 21.86 1.06 -9.02
N PRO A 140 23.08 1.21 -9.53
CA PRO A 140 24.29 0.85 -8.77
C PRO A 140 24.39 1.70 -7.51
N GLY A 141 24.76 1.06 -6.39
CA GLY A 141 24.88 1.73 -5.10
C GLY A 141 23.57 1.95 -4.34
N ALA A 142 22.42 1.49 -4.87
CA ALA A 142 21.18 1.50 -4.13
C ALA A 142 21.30 0.65 -2.85
N LEU A 143 20.82 1.21 -1.72
CA LEU A 143 20.77 0.49 -0.46
C LEU A 143 19.78 -0.68 -0.53
N SER A 144 20.14 -1.80 0.06
CA SER A 144 19.25 -2.95 0.21
C SER A 144 18.03 -2.61 1.08
N ALA A 145 16.98 -3.42 0.98
CA ALA A 145 15.78 -3.27 1.82
C ALA A 145 16.12 -3.28 3.32
N ALA A 146 17.07 -4.12 3.74
CA ALA A 146 17.52 -4.20 5.14
C ALA A 146 18.24 -2.93 5.61
N GLU A 147 19.06 -2.34 4.76
CA GLU A 147 19.74 -1.07 5.06
C GLU A 147 18.74 0.10 5.12
N VAL A 148 17.78 0.14 4.20
CA VAL A 148 16.69 1.13 4.21
C VAL A 148 15.82 0.97 5.47
N GLU A 149 15.49 -0.27 5.86
CA GLU A 149 14.75 -0.55 7.11
C GLU A 149 15.46 0.04 8.32
N LYS A 150 16.77 -0.18 8.42
CA LYS A 150 17.61 0.32 9.50
C LYS A 150 17.71 1.85 9.48
N ARG A 151 18.01 2.44 8.31
CA ARG A 151 18.16 3.89 8.16
C ARG A 151 16.89 4.66 8.49
N LEU A 152 15.74 4.15 8.06
CA LEU A 152 14.43 4.75 8.35
C LEU A 152 13.89 4.39 9.75
N ALA A 153 14.59 3.56 10.52
CA ALA A 153 14.14 3.07 11.83
C ALA A 153 12.71 2.52 11.79
N VAL A 154 12.38 1.73 10.77
CA VAL A 154 11.01 1.24 10.52
C VAL A 154 10.47 0.42 11.70
N ARG A 155 11.35 -0.31 12.40
CA ARG A 155 10.98 -1.11 13.59
C ARG A 155 10.57 -0.25 14.80
N GLU A 156 10.91 1.03 14.79
CA GLU A 156 10.56 1.99 15.84
C GLU A 156 9.19 2.67 15.59
N LEU A 157 8.53 2.36 14.48
CA LEU A 157 7.14 2.74 14.28
C LEU A 157 6.27 2.07 15.35
N ALA A 158 5.13 2.67 15.67
CA ALA A 158 4.29 2.25 16.79
C ALA A 158 4.10 0.72 16.85
N ALA A 159 4.21 0.12 18.06
CA ALA A 159 4.19 -1.33 18.27
C ALA A 159 2.95 -2.06 17.68
N ALA A 160 1.83 -1.34 17.52
CA ALA A 160 0.62 -1.87 16.89
C ALA A 160 0.63 -1.79 15.35
N THR A 161 1.66 -1.18 14.75
CA THR A 161 1.74 -0.99 13.29
C THR A 161 2.45 -2.16 12.64
N LEU A 162 1.74 -2.89 11.77
CA LEU A 162 2.37 -3.91 10.93
C LEU A 162 3.19 -3.22 9.84
N THR A 163 4.45 -3.59 9.70
CA THR A 163 5.38 -2.99 8.75
C THR A 163 6.07 -4.05 7.91
N HIS A 164 6.42 -3.68 6.68
CA HIS A 164 7.29 -4.47 5.81
C HIS A 164 8.12 -3.54 4.94
N VAL A 165 9.38 -3.90 4.69
CA VAL A 165 10.26 -3.19 3.75
C VAL A 165 10.59 -4.12 2.60
N GLN A 166 10.33 -3.68 1.38
CA GLN A 166 10.54 -4.43 0.16
C GLN A 166 11.44 -3.65 -0.80
N GLY A 167 12.55 -4.27 -1.22
CA GLY A 167 13.34 -3.75 -2.33
C GLY A 167 12.58 -3.90 -3.65
N CYS A 168 12.59 -2.87 -4.47
CA CYS A 168 11.89 -2.90 -5.75
C CYS A 168 12.53 -1.99 -6.80
N SER A 169 12.10 -2.15 -8.04
CA SER A 169 12.43 -1.23 -9.14
C SER A 169 11.18 -0.95 -9.99
N ALA A 170 10.86 0.32 -10.16
CA ALA A 170 9.81 0.74 -11.08
C ALA A 170 10.19 0.52 -12.55
N VAL A 171 11.49 0.42 -12.86
CA VAL A 171 12.00 0.24 -14.22
C VAL A 171 11.74 -1.17 -14.72
N ASP A 172 12.13 -2.19 -13.97
CA ASP A 172 11.98 -3.61 -14.36
C ASP A 172 10.80 -4.32 -13.72
N GLY A 173 10.20 -3.71 -12.69
CA GLY A 173 9.03 -4.25 -11.99
C GLY A 173 9.35 -5.22 -10.86
N LEU A 174 10.63 -5.51 -10.60
CA LEU A 174 11.03 -6.42 -9.53
C LEU A 174 10.55 -5.92 -8.16
N GLY A 175 10.12 -6.85 -7.31
CA GLY A 175 9.73 -6.58 -5.93
C GLY A 175 8.38 -5.89 -5.75
N LEU A 176 7.73 -5.34 -6.79
CA LEU A 176 6.48 -4.61 -6.68
C LEU A 176 5.31 -5.49 -6.28
N GLN A 177 5.12 -6.60 -7.00
CA GLN A 177 4.04 -7.54 -6.72
C GLN A 177 4.20 -8.20 -5.34
N PRO A 178 5.35 -8.79 -4.96
CA PRO A 178 5.55 -9.34 -3.62
C PRO A 178 5.31 -8.32 -2.50
N GLY A 179 5.73 -7.07 -2.68
CA GLY A 179 5.48 -6.00 -1.72
C GLY A 179 3.99 -5.74 -1.49
N LEU A 180 3.20 -5.63 -2.57
CA LEU A 180 1.76 -5.42 -2.48
C LEU A 180 1.01 -6.64 -1.93
N GLU A 181 1.43 -7.85 -2.25
CA GLU A 181 0.92 -9.09 -1.65
C GLU A 181 1.12 -9.06 -0.12
N ARG A 182 2.31 -8.65 0.32
CA ARG A 182 2.62 -8.52 1.75
C ARG A 182 1.78 -7.44 2.43
N LEU A 183 1.55 -6.31 1.76
CA LEU A 183 0.65 -5.27 2.27
C LEU A 183 -0.77 -5.82 2.45
N TYR A 184 -1.27 -6.58 1.49
CA TYR A 184 -2.58 -7.22 1.58
C TYR A 184 -2.69 -8.14 2.80
N GLU A 185 -1.70 -9.00 3.03
CA GLU A 185 -1.68 -9.88 4.20
C GLU A 185 -1.73 -9.08 5.52
N MET A 186 -0.97 -7.99 5.59
CA MET A 186 -0.98 -7.10 6.76
C MET A 186 -2.34 -6.43 6.96
N ILE A 187 -3.01 -5.99 5.90
CA ILE A 187 -4.37 -5.41 5.95
C ILE A 187 -5.36 -6.45 6.47
N LEU A 188 -5.31 -7.68 5.95
CA LEU A 188 -6.19 -8.75 6.42
C LEU A 188 -5.97 -9.08 7.90
N LYS A 189 -4.70 -9.15 8.32
CA LYS A 189 -4.34 -9.38 9.73
C LYS A 189 -4.90 -8.29 10.64
N ARG A 190 -4.72 -7.03 10.27
CA ARG A 190 -5.31 -5.89 11.00
C ARG A 190 -6.83 -6.00 11.12
N LYS A 191 -7.52 -6.29 10.00
CA LYS A 191 -8.99 -6.44 10.00
C LYS A 191 -9.47 -7.58 10.91
N LYS A 192 -8.74 -8.70 10.96
CA LYS A 192 -9.03 -9.82 11.89
C LYS A 192 -8.84 -9.39 13.34
N MET A 193 -7.75 -8.72 13.68
CA MET A 193 -7.48 -8.24 15.04
C MET A 193 -8.56 -7.26 15.52
N ALA A 194 -8.99 -6.31 14.67
CA ALA A 194 -10.04 -5.34 14.99
C ALA A 194 -11.40 -6.02 15.27
N ARG A 195 -11.75 -7.07 14.51
CA ARG A 195 -12.97 -7.86 14.73
C ARG A 195 -12.92 -8.65 16.04
N ALA A 196 -11.76 -9.25 16.37
CA ALA A 196 -11.57 -9.99 17.61
C ALA A 196 -11.68 -9.07 18.85
N GLY A 197 -11.16 -7.85 18.77
CA GLY A 197 -11.27 -6.86 19.84
C GLY A 197 -12.72 -6.37 20.10
N LYS A 198 -13.55 -6.31 19.05
CA LYS A 198 -14.98 -5.95 19.20
C LYS A 198 -15.84 -7.06 19.82
N LYS A 199 -15.46 -8.32 19.68
CA LYS A 199 -16.20 -9.47 20.28
C LYS A 199 -15.91 -9.65 21.76
N ARG A 200 -14.86 -9.01 22.29
CA ARG A 200 -14.46 -9.12 23.72
C ARG A 200 -14.96 -7.96 24.59
N ARG A 201 -15.63 -6.99 24.00
CA ARG A 201 -16.33 -5.87 24.68
C ARG A 201 -17.83 -6.07 24.60
#